data_6227cb92d5521fbd148c8ec09a6c6d76
#
_entry.id   6227cb92d5521fbd148c8ec09a6c6d76
#
_cell.length_a   1.000
_cell.length_b   1.000
_cell.length_c   1.000
_cell.angle_alpha   90.00
_cell.angle_beta   90.00
_cell.angle_gamma   90.00
#
_symmetry.space_group_name_H-M   'P 1'
#
loop_
_entity.id
_entity.type
_entity.pdbx_description
1 polymer ?
#
loop_
_entity_poly.entity_id
_entity_poly.type
_entity_poly.pdbx_seq_one_letter_code
_entity_poly.pdbx_strand_id
1 'polypeptide(L)'
;MSDAAWPVIYPLAGRRVWVAGHTGMVGSALVRRLERAGAETLTASRTSLDLRQQAAVETWLAAQRPDAVFIAAATVGGIEANRTRPAEFLYDNLLIAANIVHAAAQSGVSKLMFLGSSCFYPREAAQPIREETMLTGPFEPTNEWYAVAKVAGVKLCQAYRRQYGKDFIAAVPTNLYGPGDNFDLASSHVVPAMIRKIHEAKAAGRRVTLWGSGRPRREFLYVDDAAEALVFLMERYSQEAIINVAGGEDLTIAALADLIAEVVGYHAGFDYDSSKPDGMPRKALDGSRIQAAGWAPMVPFREGLERTYGWFLNR
;
A
#
# COMPACT_ATOMS: atom_id res chain seq x y z
N MET A 1 -26.54 12.62 6.62
CA MET A 1 -26.31 11.91 5.35
C MET A 1 -26.60 10.45 5.63
N SER A 2 -27.40 9.76 4.82
CA SER A 2 -27.92 8.43 5.14
C SER A 2 -26.80 7.41 5.35
N ASP A 3 -26.89 6.64 6.45
CA ASP A 3 -26.02 5.51 6.81
C ASP A 3 -26.13 4.29 5.86
N ALA A 4 -26.47 4.50 4.60
CA ALA A 4 -26.60 3.43 3.63
C ALA A 4 -25.24 3.13 3.02
N ALA A 5 -24.78 1.87 3.13
CA ALA A 5 -23.59 1.37 2.44
C ALA A 5 -23.63 1.73 0.94
N TRP A 6 -22.48 2.09 0.36
CA TRP A 6 -22.42 2.43 -1.07
C TRP A 6 -22.86 1.25 -1.94
N PRO A 7 -23.75 1.47 -2.91
CA PRO A 7 -24.19 0.40 -3.81
C PRO A 7 -23.06 -0.06 -4.73
N VAL A 8 -23.13 -1.31 -5.18
CA VAL A 8 -22.26 -1.81 -6.24
C VAL A 8 -22.65 -1.13 -7.56
N ILE A 9 -21.72 -0.40 -8.16
CA ILE A 9 -21.89 0.30 -9.44
C ILE A 9 -21.05 -0.31 -10.56
N TYR A 10 -20.04 -1.12 -10.20
CA TYR A 10 -19.13 -1.77 -11.12
C TYR A 10 -18.78 -3.21 -10.63
N PRO A 11 -19.67 -4.20 -10.82
CA PRO A 11 -19.40 -5.56 -10.35
C PRO A 11 -18.20 -6.16 -11.08
N LEU A 12 -17.30 -6.85 -10.35
CA LEU A 12 -16.07 -7.42 -10.91
C LEU A 12 -16.24 -8.87 -11.38
N ALA A 13 -17.30 -9.56 -10.96
CA ALA A 13 -17.56 -10.93 -11.41
C ALA A 13 -17.65 -11.02 -12.94
N GLY A 14 -16.89 -11.95 -13.52
CA GLY A 14 -16.81 -12.16 -14.97
C GLY A 14 -16.01 -11.11 -15.75
N ARG A 15 -15.45 -10.09 -15.10
CA ARG A 15 -14.62 -9.08 -15.76
C ARG A 15 -13.16 -9.50 -15.81
N ARG A 16 -12.47 -9.04 -16.85
CA ARG A 16 -11.03 -9.18 -17.02
C ARG A 16 -10.30 -8.06 -16.26
N VAL A 17 -9.63 -8.41 -15.17
CA VAL A 17 -9.01 -7.44 -14.26
C VAL A 17 -7.51 -7.61 -14.23
N TRP A 18 -6.78 -6.59 -14.67
CA TRP A 18 -5.33 -6.59 -14.60
C TRP A 18 -4.82 -6.09 -13.24
N VAL A 19 -3.98 -6.90 -12.59
CA VAL A 19 -3.23 -6.52 -11.39
C VAL A 19 -1.77 -6.25 -11.77
N ALA A 20 -1.44 -5.00 -12.06
CA ALA A 20 -0.05 -4.58 -12.27
C ALA A 20 0.71 -4.64 -10.96
N GLY A 21 1.75 -5.49 -10.87
CA GLY A 21 2.50 -5.75 -9.63
C GLY A 21 1.96 -6.92 -8.80
N HIS A 22 1.35 -7.91 -9.44
CA HIS A 22 0.73 -9.09 -8.83
C HIS A 22 1.66 -9.94 -7.94
N THR A 23 2.98 -9.85 -8.09
CA THR A 23 3.96 -10.60 -7.28
C THR A 23 4.31 -9.91 -5.96
N GLY A 24 3.98 -8.63 -5.79
CA GLY A 24 4.17 -7.90 -4.54
C GLY A 24 3.12 -8.25 -3.48
N MET A 25 3.34 -7.84 -2.23
CA MET A 25 2.45 -8.07 -1.11
C MET A 25 0.99 -7.70 -1.42
N VAL A 26 0.73 -6.48 -1.80
CA VAL A 26 -0.64 -6.00 -2.11
C VAL A 26 -1.19 -6.64 -3.38
N GLY A 27 -0.36 -6.76 -4.43
CA GLY A 27 -0.79 -7.34 -5.70
C GLY A 27 -1.19 -8.80 -5.56
N SER A 28 -0.45 -9.61 -4.81
CA SER A 28 -0.80 -11.02 -4.57
C SER A 28 -2.08 -11.16 -3.73
N ALA A 29 -2.30 -10.30 -2.75
CA ALA A 29 -3.54 -10.27 -1.99
C ALA A 29 -4.75 -9.86 -2.85
N LEU A 30 -4.57 -8.89 -3.77
CA LEU A 30 -5.58 -8.52 -4.76
C LEU A 30 -5.93 -9.69 -5.68
N VAL A 31 -4.94 -10.44 -6.18
CA VAL A 31 -5.19 -11.62 -7.03
C VAL A 31 -6.09 -12.63 -6.29
N ARG A 32 -5.71 -13.02 -5.07
CA ARG A 32 -6.53 -13.95 -4.25
C ARG A 32 -7.95 -13.44 -4.00
N ARG A 33 -8.09 -12.12 -3.79
CA ARG A 33 -9.40 -11.51 -3.53
C ARG A 33 -10.26 -11.44 -4.78
N LEU A 34 -9.68 -11.12 -5.93
CA LEU A 34 -10.37 -11.06 -7.23
C LEU A 34 -10.84 -12.42 -7.70
N GLU A 35 -10.04 -13.48 -7.52
CA GLU A 35 -10.43 -14.86 -7.78
C GLU A 35 -11.69 -15.24 -6.98
N ARG A 36 -11.74 -14.89 -5.69
CA ARG A 36 -12.93 -15.08 -4.85
C ARG A 36 -14.14 -14.24 -5.29
N ALA A 37 -13.91 -13.11 -5.95
CA ALA A 37 -14.97 -12.29 -6.54
C ALA A 37 -15.47 -12.82 -7.91
N GLY A 38 -14.86 -13.88 -8.43
CA GLY A 38 -15.21 -14.44 -9.74
C GLY A 38 -14.72 -13.61 -10.94
N ALA A 39 -13.67 -12.79 -10.75
CA ALA A 39 -13.04 -12.04 -11.83
C ALA A 39 -12.01 -12.91 -12.57
N GLU A 40 -11.85 -12.69 -13.88
CA GLU A 40 -10.70 -13.22 -14.65
C GLU A 40 -9.47 -12.33 -14.37
N THR A 41 -8.53 -12.85 -13.59
CA THR A 41 -7.35 -12.06 -13.18
C THR A 41 -6.25 -12.16 -14.23
N LEU A 42 -5.84 -11.01 -14.79
CA LEU A 42 -4.70 -10.89 -15.69
C LEU A 42 -3.45 -10.45 -14.92
N THR A 43 -2.33 -11.08 -15.24
CA THR A 43 -1.04 -10.78 -14.60
C THR A 43 0.08 -10.79 -15.64
N ALA A 44 1.15 -10.01 -15.38
CA ALA A 44 2.37 -10.04 -16.17
C ALA A 44 3.58 -9.90 -15.23
N SER A 45 4.56 -10.78 -15.37
CA SER A 45 5.79 -10.72 -14.57
C SER A 45 6.67 -9.56 -15.04
N ARG A 46 7.58 -9.09 -14.18
CA ARG A 46 8.54 -8.03 -14.54
C ARG A 46 9.45 -8.43 -15.71
N THR A 47 9.73 -9.72 -15.86
CA THR A 47 10.55 -10.25 -16.96
C THR A 47 9.79 -10.30 -18.29
N SER A 48 8.45 -10.41 -18.25
CA SER A 48 7.60 -10.41 -19.46
C SER A 48 7.11 -9.01 -19.83
N LEU A 49 6.97 -8.11 -18.85
CA LEU A 49 6.48 -6.74 -19.05
C LEU A 49 7.17 -5.78 -18.08
N ASP A 50 8.16 -5.04 -18.56
CA ASP A 50 8.72 -3.91 -17.81
C ASP A 50 7.78 -2.70 -17.93
N LEU A 51 7.13 -2.36 -16.85
CA LEU A 51 6.13 -1.27 -16.80
C LEU A 51 6.73 0.13 -17.05
N ARG A 52 8.06 0.26 -17.06
CA ARG A 52 8.77 1.49 -17.40
C ARG A 52 8.91 1.69 -18.92
N GLN A 53 8.62 0.67 -19.70
CA GLN A 53 8.69 0.71 -21.15
C GLN A 53 7.31 1.00 -21.75
N GLN A 54 7.08 2.25 -22.17
CA GLN A 54 5.78 2.71 -22.66
C GLN A 54 5.21 1.81 -23.77
N ALA A 55 5.97 1.57 -24.84
CA ALA A 55 5.51 0.77 -25.97
C ALA A 55 5.14 -0.68 -25.58
N ALA A 56 5.85 -1.27 -24.60
CA ALA A 56 5.55 -2.60 -24.11
C ALA A 56 4.21 -2.61 -23.34
N VAL A 57 3.94 -1.59 -22.51
CA VAL A 57 2.68 -1.45 -21.76
C VAL A 57 1.50 -1.23 -22.71
N GLU A 58 1.66 -0.36 -23.71
CA GLU A 58 0.65 -0.09 -24.73
C GLU A 58 0.30 -1.37 -25.53
N THR A 59 1.33 -2.09 -26.00
CA THR A 59 1.17 -3.35 -26.74
C THR A 59 0.45 -4.39 -25.90
N TRP A 60 0.84 -4.54 -24.62
CA TRP A 60 0.25 -5.51 -23.72
C TRP A 60 -1.23 -5.21 -23.43
N LEU A 61 -1.57 -3.95 -23.12
CA LEU A 61 -2.97 -3.54 -22.87
C LEU A 61 -3.84 -3.67 -24.11
N ALA A 62 -3.32 -3.33 -25.29
CA ALA A 62 -4.04 -3.50 -26.56
C ALA A 62 -4.34 -4.98 -26.85
N ALA A 63 -3.42 -5.90 -26.53
CA ALA A 63 -3.60 -7.33 -26.69
C ALA A 63 -4.53 -7.95 -25.64
N GLN A 64 -4.35 -7.59 -24.36
CA GLN A 64 -5.08 -8.21 -23.26
C GLN A 64 -6.48 -7.62 -23.03
N ARG A 65 -6.69 -6.35 -23.36
CA ARG A 65 -7.98 -5.64 -23.24
C ARG A 65 -8.67 -5.85 -21.89
N PRO A 66 -8.03 -5.53 -20.76
CA PRO A 66 -8.69 -5.64 -19.46
C PRO A 66 -9.88 -4.66 -19.36
N ASP A 67 -10.94 -5.07 -18.67
CA ASP A 67 -12.04 -4.18 -18.29
C ASP A 67 -11.64 -3.21 -17.20
N ALA A 68 -10.84 -3.69 -16.23
CA ALA A 68 -10.35 -2.90 -15.08
C ALA A 68 -8.87 -3.15 -14.80
N VAL A 69 -8.24 -2.15 -14.14
CA VAL A 69 -6.81 -2.19 -13.78
C VAL A 69 -6.60 -1.76 -12.34
N PHE A 70 -5.84 -2.56 -11.58
CA PHE A 70 -5.24 -2.13 -10.30
C PHE A 70 -3.74 -1.86 -10.51
N ILE A 71 -3.29 -0.65 -10.19
CA ILE A 71 -1.86 -0.31 -10.20
C ILE A 71 -1.28 -0.48 -8.80
N ALA A 72 -0.88 -1.70 -8.47
CA ALA A 72 -0.18 -2.07 -7.24
C ALA A 72 1.35 -2.12 -7.42
N ALA A 73 1.83 -1.99 -8.66
CA ALA A 73 3.25 -1.95 -8.98
C ALA A 73 3.89 -0.64 -8.52
N ALA A 74 5.02 -0.74 -7.85
CA ALA A 74 5.87 0.40 -7.50
C ALA A 74 7.29 -0.07 -7.15
N THR A 75 8.28 0.81 -7.32
CA THR A 75 9.58 0.68 -6.66
C THR A 75 9.42 1.22 -5.25
N VAL A 76 9.45 0.33 -4.24
CA VAL A 76 9.19 0.66 -2.82
C VAL A 76 10.34 0.20 -1.93
N GLY A 77 10.43 0.76 -0.73
CA GLY A 77 11.40 0.37 0.28
C GLY A 77 11.35 1.25 1.52
N GLY A 78 12.07 0.85 2.56
CA GLY A 78 12.19 1.60 3.81
C GLY A 78 12.93 2.95 3.65
N ILE A 79 13.10 3.65 4.76
CA ILE A 79 13.73 4.99 4.81
C ILE A 79 15.11 4.99 4.16
N GLU A 80 15.95 4.00 4.47
CA GLU A 80 17.32 3.95 3.95
C GLU A 80 17.38 3.74 2.43
N ALA A 81 16.49 2.89 1.89
CA ALA A 81 16.38 2.68 0.45
C ALA A 81 15.94 3.96 -0.28
N ASN A 82 14.96 4.69 0.27
CA ASN A 82 14.54 5.99 -0.27
C ASN A 82 15.67 7.02 -0.24
N ARG A 83 16.40 7.10 0.88
CA ARG A 83 17.51 8.05 1.06
C ARG A 83 18.66 7.80 0.09
N THR A 84 18.98 6.54 -0.19
CA THR A 84 20.15 6.15 -1.01
C THR A 84 19.86 6.05 -2.51
N ARG A 85 18.59 5.93 -2.91
CA ARG A 85 18.18 5.76 -4.32
C ARG A 85 17.05 6.71 -4.75
N PRO A 86 17.13 8.03 -4.45
CA PRO A 86 16.03 8.97 -4.68
C PRO A 86 15.63 9.06 -6.17
N ALA A 87 16.58 9.04 -7.09
CA ALA A 87 16.32 9.11 -8.53
C ALA A 87 15.52 7.90 -9.02
N GLU A 88 15.88 6.69 -8.59
CA GLU A 88 15.16 5.46 -8.96
C GLU A 88 13.73 5.47 -8.42
N PHE A 89 13.55 5.87 -7.15
CA PHE A 89 12.21 5.95 -6.55
C PHE A 89 11.31 6.97 -7.25
N LEU A 90 11.84 8.10 -7.68
CA LEU A 90 11.08 9.08 -8.46
C LEU A 90 10.82 8.57 -9.87
N TYR A 91 11.87 8.24 -10.62
CA TYR A 91 11.81 7.93 -12.03
C TYR A 91 10.99 6.68 -12.34
N ASP A 92 11.28 5.56 -11.67
CA ASP A 92 10.58 4.31 -11.90
C ASP A 92 9.08 4.44 -11.62
N ASN A 93 8.71 5.07 -10.49
CA ASN A 93 7.30 5.22 -10.11
C ASN A 93 6.55 6.19 -11.02
N LEU A 94 7.20 7.25 -11.51
CA LEU A 94 6.61 8.15 -12.50
C LEU A 94 6.31 7.40 -13.81
N LEU A 95 7.27 6.64 -14.33
CA LEU A 95 7.09 5.88 -15.57
C LEU A 95 6.01 4.80 -15.42
N ILE A 96 6.02 4.03 -14.32
CA ILE A 96 4.99 3.03 -14.06
C ILE A 96 3.59 3.65 -14.08
N ALA A 97 3.39 4.75 -13.35
CA ALA A 97 2.10 5.42 -13.30
C ALA A 97 1.71 6.01 -14.66
N ALA A 98 2.62 6.76 -15.30
CA ALA A 98 2.35 7.44 -16.57
C ALA A 98 2.02 6.45 -17.68
N ASN A 99 2.83 5.40 -17.84
CA ASN A 99 2.65 4.43 -18.92
C ASN A 99 1.33 3.66 -18.76
N ILE A 100 1.02 3.18 -17.53
CA ILE A 100 -0.21 2.39 -17.34
C ILE A 100 -1.46 3.26 -17.45
N VAL A 101 -1.49 4.44 -16.82
CA VAL A 101 -2.68 5.33 -16.87
C VAL A 101 -2.94 5.79 -18.30
N HIS A 102 -1.90 6.19 -19.04
CA HIS A 102 -2.03 6.63 -20.43
C HIS A 102 -2.52 5.47 -21.32
N ALA A 103 -1.83 4.34 -21.30
CA ALA A 103 -2.17 3.19 -22.15
C ALA A 103 -3.56 2.61 -21.80
N ALA A 104 -3.96 2.59 -20.53
CA ALA A 104 -5.31 2.18 -20.10
C ALA A 104 -6.39 3.12 -20.68
N ALA A 105 -6.13 4.43 -20.72
CA ALA A 105 -7.06 5.39 -21.31
C ALA A 105 -7.23 5.18 -22.82
N GLN A 106 -6.16 4.82 -23.54
CA GLN A 106 -6.16 4.58 -24.99
C GLN A 106 -6.75 3.22 -25.37
N SER A 107 -6.55 2.18 -24.54
CA SER A 107 -7.02 0.82 -24.83
C SER A 107 -8.48 0.51 -24.41
N GLY A 108 -9.21 1.52 -23.95
CA GLY A 108 -10.63 1.36 -23.62
C GLY A 108 -10.92 0.74 -22.25
N VAL A 109 -9.93 0.72 -21.33
CA VAL A 109 -10.15 0.32 -19.94
C VAL A 109 -11.27 1.15 -19.33
N SER A 110 -12.28 0.47 -18.77
CA SER A 110 -13.47 1.12 -18.22
C SER A 110 -13.20 1.74 -16.85
N LYS A 111 -12.40 1.08 -16.01
CA LYS A 111 -12.10 1.55 -14.65
C LYS A 111 -10.67 1.25 -14.24
N LEU A 112 -10.04 2.19 -13.53
CA LEU A 112 -8.67 2.04 -13.06
C LEU A 112 -8.56 2.53 -11.62
N MET A 113 -7.84 1.78 -10.78
CA MET A 113 -7.47 2.21 -9.44
C MET A 113 -5.96 2.36 -9.33
N PHE A 114 -5.52 3.56 -9.01
CA PHE A 114 -4.14 3.85 -8.65
C PHE A 114 -3.96 3.77 -7.13
N LEU A 115 -2.98 2.99 -6.66
CA LEU A 115 -2.61 2.95 -5.26
C LEU A 115 -1.68 4.12 -4.94
N GLY A 116 -2.23 5.10 -4.25
CA GLY A 116 -1.48 6.19 -3.63
C GLY A 116 -0.61 5.69 -2.47
N SER A 117 -0.18 6.61 -1.62
CA SER A 117 0.60 6.28 -0.42
C SER A 117 0.40 7.36 0.64
N SER A 118 0.29 6.96 1.90
CA SER A 118 0.27 7.89 3.03
C SER A 118 1.54 8.76 3.13
N CYS A 119 2.60 8.44 2.37
CA CYS A 119 3.85 9.22 2.33
C CYS A 119 3.69 10.60 1.68
N PHE A 120 2.67 10.81 0.87
CA PHE A 120 2.45 12.09 0.21
C PHE A 120 1.63 13.10 1.03
N TYR A 121 1.19 12.74 2.21
CA TYR A 121 0.60 13.71 3.11
C TYR A 121 1.70 14.59 3.76
N PRO A 122 1.38 15.86 4.07
CA PRO A 122 2.33 16.74 4.72
C PRO A 122 2.86 16.15 6.03
N ARG A 123 4.16 16.39 6.29
CA ARG A 123 4.80 15.96 7.53
C ARG A 123 4.08 16.45 8.78
N GLU A 124 3.60 17.68 8.77
CA GLU A 124 2.93 18.33 9.90
C GLU A 124 1.39 18.27 9.80
N ALA A 125 0.85 17.31 9.03
CA ALA A 125 -0.60 17.15 8.90
C ALA A 125 -1.25 16.81 10.25
N ALA A 126 -2.42 17.41 10.50
CA ALA A 126 -3.24 17.06 11.66
C ALA A 126 -3.61 15.57 11.64
N GLN A 127 -3.68 14.96 12.83
CA GLN A 127 -3.92 13.52 12.99
C GLN A 127 -5.32 13.24 13.58
N PRO A 128 -6.06 12.25 13.06
CA PRO A 128 -5.74 11.42 11.89
C PRO A 128 -5.78 12.24 10.59
N ILE A 129 -4.97 11.82 9.59
CA ILE A 129 -4.77 12.59 8.36
C ILE A 129 -5.96 12.40 7.42
N ARG A 130 -6.58 13.51 7.02
CA ARG A 130 -7.71 13.54 6.08
C ARG A 130 -7.24 13.69 4.63
N GLU A 131 -8.04 13.20 3.69
CA GLU A 131 -7.72 13.21 2.26
C GLU A 131 -7.47 14.62 1.69
N GLU A 132 -8.16 15.62 2.21
CA GLU A 132 -8.04 17.02 1.78
C GLU A 132 -6.67 17.64 2.08
N THR A 133 -5.86 17.01 2.95
CA THR A 133 -4.53 17.53 3.29
C THR A 133 -3.45 17.23 2.25
N MET A 134 -3.77 16.45 1.20
CA MET A 134 -2.83 16.22 0.11
C MET A 134 -2.39 17.55 -0.54
N LEU A 135 -1.07 17.78 -0.63
CA LEU A 135 -0.47 19.01 -1.20
C LEU A 135 -0.70 20.30 -0.38
N THR A 136 -1.02 20.24 0.90
CA THR A 136 -1.18 21.44 1.75
C THR A 136 0.08 21.82 2.49
N GLY A 137 1.16 21.07 2.37
CA GLY A 137 2.44 21.35 3.03
C GLY A 137 3.57 20.44 2.52
N PRO A 138 4.79 20.61 3.05
CA PRO A 138 5.97 19.83 2.64
C PRO A 138 5.86 18.37 3.06
N PHE A 139 6.43 17.48 2.24
CA PHE A 139 6.54 16.06 2.53
C PHE A 139 7.60 15.76 3.60
N GLU A 140 7.59 14.54 4.11
CA GLU A 140 8.70 14.03 4.91
C GLU A 140 9.96 13.89 4.02
N PRO A 141 11.07 14.58 4.33
CA PRO A 141 12.25 14.62 3.46
C PRO A 141 12.85 13.26 3.14
N THR A 142 12.71 12.28 4.04
CA THR A 142 13.30 10.95 3.86
C THR A 142 12.62 10.11 2.77
N ASN A 143 11.43 10.49 2.30
CA ASN A 143 10.69 9.79 1.25
C ASN A 143 10.00 10.73 0.24
N GLU A 144 10.46 11.97 0.17
CA GLU A 144 9.88 13.02 -0.68
C GLU A 144 9.78 12.60 -2.16
N TRP A 145 10.83 11.97 -2.70
CA TRP A 145 10.89 11.59 -4.10
C TRP A 145 9.83 10.54 -4.47
N TYR A 146 9.62 9.57 -3.59
CA TYR A 146 8.53 8.61 -3.72
C TYR A 146 7.15 9.29 -3.60
N ALA A 147 7.01 10.20 -2.64
CA ALA A 147 5.78 10.95 -2.42
C ALA A 147 5.38 11.78 -3.65
N VAL A 148 6.35 12.49 -4.27
CA VAL A 148 6.14 13.25 -5.52
C VAL A 148 5.63 12.34 -6.63
N ALA A 149 6.24 11.18 -6.85
CA ALA A 149 5.80 10.23 -7.87
C ALA A 149 4.36 9.73 -7.62
N LYS A 150 4.02 9.44 -6.36
CA LYS A 150 2.68 8.99 -5.99
C LYS A 150 1.62 10.09 -6.15
N VAL A 151 1.94 11.34 -5.81
CA VAL A 151 1.06 12.49 -6.10
C VAL A 151 0.86 12.65 -7.61
N ALA A 152 1.93 12.56 -8.40
CA ALA A 152 1.84 12.66 -9.86
C ALA A 152 0.88 11.61 -10.45
N GLY A 153 0.95 10.34 -9.98
CA GLY A 153 0.02 9.29 -10.40
C GLY A 153 -1.44 9.59 -10.04
N VAL A 154 -1.70 10.10 -8.81
CA VAL A 154 -3.04 10.55 -8.41
C VAL A 154 -3.54 11.67 -9.32
N LYS A 155 -2.71 12.70 -9.53
CA LYS A 155 -3.05 13.85 -10.40
C LYS A 155 -3.29 13.44 -11.84
N LEU A 156 -2.55 12.46 -12.32
CA LEU A 156 -2.75 11.92 -13.67
C LEU A 156 -4.12 11.24 -13.79
N CYS A 157 -4.52 10.41 -12.83
CA CYS A 157 -5.88 9.82 -12.81
C CYS A 157 -6.96 10.90 -12.80
N GLN A 158 -6.81 11.93 -11.95
CA GLN A 158 -7.74 13.07 -11.89
C GLN A 158 -7.82 13.83 -13.22
N ALA A 159 -6.67 14.07 -13.88
CA ALA A 159 -6.61 14.75 -15.17
C ALA A 159 -7.35 13.97 -16.27
N TYR A 160 -7.11 12.65 -16.36
CA TYR A 160 -7.82 11.80 -17.33
C TYR A 160 -9.33 11.72 -17.05
N ARG A 161 -9.73 11.73 -15.77
CA ARG A 161 -11.13 11.80 -15.40
C ARG A 161 -11.79 13.10 -15.88
N ARG A 162 -11.16 14.25 -15.61
CA ARG A 162 -11.68 15.57 -16.00
C ARG A 162 -11.73 15.76 -17.51
N GLN A 163 -10.65 15.41 -18.20
CA GLN A 163 -10.51 15.70 -19.63
C GLN A 163 -11.26 14.69 -20.51
N TYR A 164 -11.28 13.41 -20.13
CA TYR A 164 -11.76 12.33 -20.98
C TYR A 164 -12.91 11.51 -20.38
N GLY A 165 -13.43 11.90 -19.22
CA GLY A 165 -14.51 11.17 -18.53
C GLY A 165 -14.15 9.77 -18.06
N LYS A 166 -12.84 9.45 -17.90
CA LYS A 166 -12.40 8.11 -17.48
C LYS A 166 -12.72 7.85 -16.00
N ASP A 167 -13.22 6.66 -15.67
CA ASP A 167 -13.44 6.27 -14.29
C ASP A 167 -12.14 5.77 -13.63
N PHE A 168 -11.18 6.68 -13.52
CA PHE A 168 -9.89 6.46 -12.88
C PHE A 168 -9.92 7.04 -11.48
N ILE A 169 -9.73 6.18 -10.47
CA ILE A 169 -9.82 6.52 -9.04
C ILE A 169 -8.48 6.27 -8.35
N ALA A 170 -8.30 6.86 -7.18
CA ALA A 170 -7.11 6.63 -6.37
C ALA A 170 -7.47 6.34 -4.92
N ALA A 171 -6.89 5.27 -4.37
CA ALA A 171 -7.00 4.88 -2.98
C ALA A 171 -5.66 5.03 -2.25
N VAL A 172 -5.69 5.43 -0.99
CA VAL A 172 -4.51 5.72 -0.18
C VAL A 172 -4.45 4.77 1.01
N PRO A 173 -3.75 3.65 0.91
CA PRO A 173 -3.60 2.75 2.03
C PRO A 173 -2.69 3.33 3.11
N THR A 174 -2.98 3.00 4.38
CA THR A 174 -2.07 3.18 5.51
C THR A 174 -0.89 2.20 5.42
N ASN A 175 -0.08 2.04 6.51
CA ASN A 175 1.03 1.08 6.45
C ASN A 175 0.49 -0.35 6.43
N LEU A 176 0.78 -1.05 5.36
CA LEU A 176 0.34 -2.43 5.16
C LEU A 176 1.39 -3.42 5.64
N TYR A 177 0.93 -4.58 6.10
CA TYR A 177 1.78 -5.72 6.48
C TYR A 177 1.04 -7.03 6.15
N GLY A 178 1.80 -8.11 5.95
CA GLY A 178 1.17 -9.41 5.68
C GLY A 178 2.07 -10.38 4.91
N PRO A 179 1.52 -11.53 4.50
CA PRO A 179 2.16 -12.48 3.61
C PRO A 179 2.61 -11.82 2.29
N GLY A 180 3.81 -12.18 1.83
CA GLY A 180 4.39 -11.58 0.62
C GLY A 180 5.15 -10.26 0.86
N ASP A 181 5.28 -9.81 2.12
CA ASP A 181 6.08 -8.62 2.44
C ASP A 181 7.59 -8.88 2.27
N ASN A 182 8.35 -7.79 2.19
CA ASN A 182 9.80 -7.81 2.05
C ASN A 182 10.48 -7.86 3.43
N PHE A 183 11.18 -8.95 3.73
CA PHE A 183 11.90 -9.15 5.00
C PHE A 183 13.41 -8.86 4.90
N ASP A 184 13.91 -8.28 3.81
CA ASP A 184 15.30 -7.84 3.71
C ASP A 184 15.55 -6.64 4.62
N LEU A 185 16.48 -6.76 5.59
CA LEU A 185 16.74 -5.73 6.59
C LEU A 185 17.27 -4.40 6.02
N ALA A 186 17.83 -4.41 4.80
CA ALA A 186 18.31 -3.19 4.15
C ALA A 186 17.19 -2.40 3.45
N SER A 187 16.07 -3.05 3.11
CA SER A 187 15.01 -2.45 2.29
C SER A 187 13.60 -2.60 2.84
N SER A 188 13.40 -3.40 3.88
CA SER A 188 12.08 -3.70 4.44
C SER A 188 11.45 -2.55 5.23
N HIS A 189 10.12 -2.63 5.38
CA HIS A 189 9.35 -1.78 6.29
C HIS A 189 9.46 -2.31 7.74
N VAL A 190 8.88 -1.54 8.68
CA VAL A 190 9.07 -1.77 10.13
C VAL A 190 8.57 -3.13 10.61
N VAL A 191 7.37 -3.59 10.19
CA VAL A 191 6.81 -4.88 10.65
C VAL A 191 7.67 -6.06 10.20
N PRO A 192 7.96 -6.26 8.90
CA PRO A 192 8.78 -7.37 8.45
C PRO A 192 10.22 -7.29 8.98
N ALA A 193 10.81 -6.09 9.11
CA ALA A 193 12.12 -5.93 9.73
C ALA A 193 12.14 -6.38 11.18
N MET A 194 11.12 -6.02 11.98
CA MET A 194 10.99 -6.44 13.37
C MET A 194 10.79 -7.95 13.50
N ILE A 195 9.88 -8.54 12.71
CA ILE A 195 9.65 -9.98 12.72
C ILE A 195 10.98 -10.72 12.49
N ARG A 196 11.73 -10.33 11.46
CA ARG A 196 13.01 -10.97 11.15
C ARG A 196 14.05 -10.79 12.25
N LYS A 197 14.25 -9.55 12.73
CA LYS A 197 15.22 -9.24 13.81
C LYS A 197 14.90 -10.02 15.10
N ILE A 198 13.63 -10.07 15.49
CA ILE A 198 13.18 -10.74 16.70
C ILE A 198 13.33 -12.28 16.54
N HIS A 199 12.99 -12.82 15.37
CA HIS A 199 13.18 -14.24 15.06
C HIS A 199 14.66 -14.66 15.14
N GLU A 200 15.55 -13.90 14.49
CA GLU A 200 17.00 -14.16 14.51
C GLU A 200 17.59 -14.00 15.93
N ALA A 201 17.12 -13.00 16.68
CA ALA A 201 17.56 -12.76 18.06
C ALA A 201 17.10 -13.87 19.03
N LYS A 202 15.88 -14.41 18.84
CA LYS A 202 15.38 -15.57 19.59
C LYS A 202 16.31 -16.78 19.41
N ALA A 203 16.67 -17.09 18.18
CA ALA A 203 17.58 -18.20 17.87
C ALA A 203 18.97 -18.00 18.48
N ALA A 204 19.45 -16.76 18.55
CA ALA A 204 20.76 -16.40 19.09
C ALA A 204 20.78 -16.13 20.61
N GLY A 205 19.64 -16.15 21.30
CA GLY A 205 19.52 -15.84 22.73
C GLY A 205 19.97 -14.42 23.10
N ARG A 206 19.83 -13.43 22.22
CA ARG A 206 20.31 -12.05 22.41
C ARG A 206 19.18 -11.04 22.42
N ARG A 207 19.45 -9.84 23.00
CA ARG A 207 18.54 -8.70 22.97
C ARG A 207 18.45 -8.07 21.56
N VAL A 208 17.31 -7.46 21.25
CA VAL A 208 17.08 -6.74 19.99
C VAL A 208 17.22 -5.23 20.24
N THR A 209 18.04 -4.56 19.44
CA THR A 209 18.11 -3.10 19.44
C THR A 209 17.14 -2.52 18.43
N LEU A 210 16.20 -1.71 18.91
CA LEU A 210 15.25 -0.91 18.12
C LEU A 210 15.81 0.50 17.92
N TRP A 211 15.56 1.07 16.75
CA TRP A 211 15.96 2.45 16.45
C TRP A 211 14.98 3.44 17.08
N GLY A 212 15.54 4.57 17.57
CA GLY A 212 14.75 5.63 18.18
C GLY A 212 14.27 5.31 19.60
N SER A 213 13.29 6.05 20.07
CA SER A 213 12.72 5.92 21.43
C SER A 213 11.64 4.86 21.57
N GLY A 214 11.12 4.31 20.47
CA GLY A 214 9.95 3.44 20.46
C GLY A 214 8.60 4.14 20.66
N ARG A 215 8.59 5.46 20.90
CA ARG A 215 7.37 6.25 21.17
C ARG A 215 6.53 6.58 19.94
N PRO A 216 7.07 6.77 18.72
CA PRO A 216 6.28 7.10 17.55
C PRO A 216 5.16 6.09 17.32
N ARG A 217 4.02 6.61 16.84
CA ARG A 217 2.84 5.79 16.57
C ARG A 217 2.65 5.61 15.06
N ARG A 218 2.24 4.42 14.67
CA ARG A 218 1.91 4.07 13.28
C ARG A 218 0.64 3.25 13.25
N GLU A 219 -0.19 3.55 12.27
CA GLU A 219 -1.33 2.72 11.92
C GLU A 219 -0.88 1.60 11.00
N PHE A 220 -1.36 0.37 11.27
CA PHE A 220 -1.08 -0.82 10.48
C PHE A 220 -2.37 -1.52 10.07
N LEU A 221 -2.47 -1.91 8.81
CA LEU A 221 -3.60 -2.65 8.25
C LEU A 221 -3.11 -3.94 7.60
N TYR A 222 -3.79 -5.06 7.90
CA TYR A 222 -3.47 -6.36 7.32
C TYR A 222 -3.74 -6.36 5.81
N VAL A 223 -2.87 -6.97 5.03
CA VAL A 223 -2.88 -6.87 3.56
C VAL A 223 -4.13 -7.46 2.91
N ASP A 224 -4.72 -8.53 3.47
CA ASP A 224 -5.95 -9.10 2.91
C ASP A 224 -7.16 -8.20 3.19
N ASP A 225 -7.22 -7.49 4.35
CA ASP A 225 -8.21 -6.44 4.59
C ASP A 225 -8.02 -5.25 3.64
N ALA A 226 -6.76 -4.87 3.37
CA ALA A 226 -6.50 -3.84 2.37
C ALA A 226 -6.96 -4.27 0.97
N ALA A 227 -6.73 -5.52 0.56
CA ALA A 227 -7.22 -6.04 -0.72
C ALA A 227 -8.76 -6.06 -0.78
N GLU A 228 -9.43 -6.41 0.33
CA GLU A 228 -10.90 -6.33 0.45
C GLU A 228 -11.40 -4.90 0.27
N ALA A 229 -10.75 -3.92 0.96
CA ALA A 229 -11.07 -2.49 0.81
C ALA A 229 -10.90 -1.99 -0.63
N LEU A 230 -9.81 -2.38 -1.29
CA LEU A 230 -9.52 -1.97 -2.67
C LEU A 230 -10.53 -2.54 -3.66
N VAL A 231 -10.94 -3.80 -3.48
CA VAL A 231 -12.01 -4.41 -4.29
C VAL A 231 -13.35 -3.76 -4.00
N PHE A 232 -13.69 -3.53 -2.72
CA PHE A 232 -14.87 -2.80 -2.30
C PHE A 232 -14.96 -1.42 -2.98
N LEU A 233 -13.86 -0.65 -2.98
CA LEU A 233 -13.81 0.66 -3.63
C LEU A 233 -13.88 0.55 -5.16
N MET A 234 -13.23 -0.44 -5.77
CA MET A 234 -13.32 -0.65 -7.22
C MET A 234 -14.76 -0.89 -7.66
N GLU A 235 -15.53 -1.60 -6.85
CA GLU A 235 -16.93 -1.90 -7.17
C GLU A 235 -17.91 -0.76 -6.87
N ARG A 236 -17.58 0.15 -5.92
CA ARG A 236 -18.56 1.10 -5.36
C ARG A 236 -18.18 2.57 -5.46
N TYR A 237 -16.90 2.88 -5.70
CA TYR A 237 -16.40 4.26 -5.72
C TYR A 237 -16.12 4.74 -7.13
N SER A 238 -16.66 5.91 -7.50
CA SER A 238 -16.43 6.57 -8.78
C SER A 238 -16.41 8.08 -8.60
N GLN A 239 -15.44 8.59 -7.84
CA GLN A 239 -15.26 10.02 -7.64
C GLN A 239 -13.81 10.43 -7.90
N GLU A 240 -13.59 11.73 -8.13
CA GLU A 240 -12.27 12.30 -8.35
C GLU A 240 -11.45 12.40 -7.06
N ALA A 241 -12.12 12.63 -5.94
CA ALA A 241 -11.46 12.71 -4.64
C ALA A 241 -10.74 11.39 -4.33
N ILE A 242 -9.56 11.48 -3.74
CA ILE A 242 -8.88 10.30 -3.20
C ILE A 242 -9.64 9.76 -1.99
N ILE A 243 -9.42 8.50 -1.64
CA ILE A 243 -10.02 7.89 -0.47
C ILE A 243 -8.98 7.13 0.34
N ASN A 244 -8.92 7.39 1.65
CA ASN A 244 -8.06 6.68 2.58
C ASN A 244 -8.58 5.26 2.83
N VAL A 245 -7.68 4.28 2.75
CA VAL A 245 -7.92 2.90 3.19
C VAL A 245 -7.23 2.73 4.54
N ALA A 246 -7.99 2.94 5.59
CA ALA A 246 -7.57 3.08 6.98
C ALA A 246 -8.60 2.43 7.92
N GLY A 247 -8.26 2.33 9.19
CA GLY A 247 -9.06 1.65 10.23
C GLY A 247 -8.31 0.48 10.85
N GLY A 248 -7.01 0.39 10.54
CA GLY A 248 -6.11 -0.55 11.18
C GLY A 248 -5.73 -0.14 12.62
N GLU A 249 -4.82 -0.91 13.21
CA GLU A 249 -4.36 -0.68 14.58
C GLU A 249 -3.33 0.47 14.64
N ASP A 250 -3.55 1.46 15.51
CA ASP A 250 -2.62 2.57 15.78
C ASP A 250 -1.80 2.28 17.04
N LEU A 251 -0.55 1.88 16.87
CA LEU A 251 0.34 1.42 17.93
C LEU A 251 1.63 2.24 18.01
N THR A 252 2.23 2.32 19.20
CA THR A 252 3.62 2.75 19.33
C THR A 252 4.54 1.68 18.76
N ILE A 253 5.74 2.09 18.32
CA ILE A 253 6.76 1.15 17.84
C ILE A 253 7.17 0.18 18.94
N ALA A 254 7.18 0.62 20.21
CA ALA A 254 7.43 -0.26 21.35
C ALA A 254 6.32 -1.33 21.51
N ALA A 255 5.04 -0.92 21.51
CA ALA A 255 3.91 -1.87 21.62
C ALA A 255 3.87 -2.86 20.43
N LEU A 256 4.22 -2.40 19.22
CA LEU A 256 4.38 -3.28 18.06
C LEU A 256 5.47 -4.33 18.30
N ALA A 257 6.61 -3.92 18.85
CA ALA A 257 7.72 -4.84 19.14
C ALA A 257 7.32 -5.89 20.18
N ASP A 258 6.60 -5.49 21.24
CA ASP A 258 6.11 -6.40 22.29
C ASP A 258 5.12 -7.43 21.69
N LEU A 259 4.16 -7.00 20.87
CA LEU A 259 3.23 -7.91 20.22
C LEU A 259 3.91 -8.89 19.27
N ILE A 260 4.90 -8.43 18.50
CA ILE A 260 5.69 -9.33 17.63
C ILE A 260 6.53 -10.30 18.49
N ALA A 261 7.09 -9.84 19.62
CA ALA A 261 7.83 -10.70 20.53
C ALA A 261 6.95 -11.83 21.08
N GLU A 262 5.71 -11.52 21.47
CA GLU A 262 4.74 -12.52 21.92
C GLU A 262 4.44 -13.54 20.83
N VAL A 263 4.15 -13.09 19.59
CA VAL A 263 3.84 -13.98 18.45
C VAL A 263 5.03 -14.88 18.10
N VAL A 264 6.25 -14.33 18.12
CA VAL A 264 7.49 -15.09 17.87
C VAL A 264 7.87 -15.99 19.05
N GLY A 265 7.40 -15.70 20.25
CA GLY A 265 7.82 -16.35 21.50
C GLY A 265 9.24 -15.94 21.92
N TYR A 266 9.53 -14.63 21.88
CA TYR A 266 10.79 -14.02 22.23
C TYR A 266 10.69 -13.30 23.58
N HIS A 267 11.68 -13.51 24.48
CA HIS A 267 11.62 -13.02 25.87
C HIS A 267 12.88 -12.27 26.34
N ALA A 268 13.90 -12.11 25.48
CA ALA A 268 15.17 -11.50 25.91
C ALA A 268 15.09 -9.94 26.06
N GLY A 269 14.00 -9.32 25.59
CA GLY A 269 13.74 -7.89 25.74
C GLY A 269 14.45 -7.01 24.70
N PHE A 270 14.15 -5.70 24.76
CA PHE A 270 14.59 -4.70 23.81
C PHE A 270 15.53 -3.68 24.41
N ASP A 271 16.44 -3.16 23.59
CA ASP A 271 17.24 -1.96 23.83
C ASP A 271 16.81 -0.90 22.80
N TYR A 272 16.94 0.39 23.14
CA TYR A 272 16.56 1.50 22.28
C TYR A 272 17.77 2.36 21.93
N ASP A 273 18.03 2.50 20.62
CA ASP A 273 19.11 3.35 20.12
C ASP A 273 18.58 4.77 19.82
N SER A 274 18.63 5.63 20.83
CA SER A 274 18.19 7.04 20.72
C SER A 274 19.09 7.91 19.83
N SER A 275 20.23 7.40 19.35
CA SER A 275 21.04 8.10 18.33
C SER A 275 20.39 8.10 16.95
N LYS A 276 19.40 7.24 16.73
CA LYS A 276 18.60 7.17 15.51
C LYS A 276 17.32 8.02 15.63
N PRO A 277 16.91 8.69 14.54
CA PRO A 277 15.72 9.55 14.57
C PRO A 277 14.43 8.74 14.75
N ASP A 278 13.48 9.29 15.49
CA ASP A 278 12.15 8.73 15.67
C ASP A 278 11.24 8.87 14.42
N GLY A 279 11.52 9.83 13.55
CA GLY A 279 10.62 10.22 12.46
C GLY A 279 9.39 10.97 12.96
N MET A 280 8.28 10.94 12.20
CA MET A 280 7.01 11.58 12.58
C MET A 280 6.47 10.99 13.89
N PRO A 281 6.00 11.83 14.86
CA PRO A 281 5.46 11.34 16.14
C PRO A 281 4.26 10.40 15.98
N ARG A 282 3.34 10.70 15.04
CA ARG A 282 2.19 9.86 14.71
C ARG A 282 1.91 9.91 13.22
N LYS A 283 1.50 8.77 12.63
CA LYS A 283 1.01 8.68 11.27
C LYS A 283 -0.14 7.68 11.21
N ALA A 284 -1.35 8.22 11.28
CA ALA A 284 -2.60 7.49 11.13
C ALA A 284 -3.50 8.23 10.13
N LEU A 285 -4.24 7.52 9.30
CA LEU A 285 -5.16 8.10 8.32
C LEU A 285 -6.58 8.17 8.88
N ASP A 286 -7.35 9.16 8.45
CA ASP A 286 -8.78 9.21 8.71
C ASP A 286 -9.50 8.25 7.75
N GLY A 287 -10.04 7.16 8.30
CA GLY A 287 -10.81 6.14 7.57
C GLY A 287 -12.32 6.37 7.59
N SER A 288 -12.80 7.47 8.17
CA SER A 288 -14.23 7.70 8.37
C SER A 288 -15.06 7.62 7.08
N ARG A 289 -14.49 8.03 5.96
CA ARG A 289 -15.17 8.05 4.65
C ARG A 289 -15.44 6.62 4.12
N ILE A 290 -14.45 5.74 4.17
CA ILE A 290 -14.63 4.35 3.73
C ILE A 290 -15.48 3.55 4.74
N GLN A 291 -15.36 3.86 6.03
CA GLN A 291 -16.18 3.24 7.08
C GLN A 291 -17.66 3.63 6.94
N ALA A 292 -17.95 4.90 6.70
CA ALA A 292 -19.32 5.36 6.42
C ALA A 292 -19.89 4.75 5.12
N ALA A 293 -19.05 4.31 4.20
CA ALA A 293 -19.44 3.56 3.01
C ALA A 293 -19.81 2.09 3.30
N GLY A 294 -19.54 1.60 4.50
CA GLY A 294 -19.87 0.24 4.94
C GLY A 294 -18.70 -0.74 4.93
N TRP A 295 -17.45 -0.28 4.79
CA TRP A 295 -16.27 -1.15 4.91
C TRP A 295 -15.56 -0.94 6.25
N ALA A 296 -15.10 -2.04 6.85
CA ALA A 296 -14.21 -2.05 8.00
C ALA A 296 -13.25 -3.25 7.92
N PRO A 297 -12.04 -3.16 8.51
CA PRO A 297 -11.14 -4.30 8.60
C PRO A 297 -11.74 -5.41 9.47
N MET A 298 -11.45 -6.65 9.12
CA MET A 298 -12.03 -7.82 9.79
C MET A 298 -10.99 -8.68 10.52
N VAL A 299 -9.71 -8.60 10.14
CA VAL A 299 -8.64 -9.41 10.73
C VAL A 299 -8.06 -8.69 11.95
N PRO A 300 -8.19 -9.27 13.17
CA PRO A 300 -7.53 -8.72 14.35
C PRO A 300 -6.02 -8.60 14.15
N PHE A 301 -5.40 -7.54 14.66
CA PHE A 301 -3.98 -7.25 14.40
C PHE A 301 -3.05 -8.40 14.81
N ARG A 302 -3.28 -9.01 15.99
CA ARG A 302 -2.52 -10.19 16.45
C ARG A 302 -2.62 -11.35 15.46
N GLU A 303 -3.82 -11.67 15.00
CA GLU A 303 -4.04 -12.74 14.03
C GLU A 303 -3.31 -12.47 12.70
N GLY A 304 -3.36 -11.20 12.23
CA GLY A 304 -2.59 -10.77 11.07
C GLY A 304 -1.08 -10.96 11.25
N LEU A 305 -0.53 -10.66 12.44
CA LEU A 305 0.88 -10.91 12.77
C LEU A 305 1.22 -12.40 12.78
N GLU A 306 0.36 -13.24 13.37
CA GLU A 306 0.54 -14.70 13.41
C GLU A 306 0.57 -15.31 12.01
N ARG A 307 -0.37 -14.90 11.14
CA ARG A 307 -0.40 -15.30 9.72
C ARG A 307 0.84 -14.83 8.97
N THR A 308 1.30 -13.60 9.22
CA THR A 308 2.49 -13.02 8.60
C THR A 308 3.76 -13.76 9.03
N TYR A 309 3.90 -14.06 10.33
CA TYR A 309 5.02 -14.83 10.86
C TYR A 309 5.01 -16.28 10.37
N GLY A 310 3.84 -16.92 10.33
CA GLY A 310 3.69 -18.27 9.75
C GLY A 310 4.14 -18.29 8.28
N TRP A 311 3.78 -17.31 7.49
CA TRP A 311 4.26 -17.17 6.10
C TRP A 311 5.78 -16.97 6.04
N PHE A 312 6.35 -16.13 6.93
CA PHE A 312 7.79 -15.90 7.01
C PHE A 312 8.58 -17.17 7.28
N LEU A 313 8.07 -18.08 8.11
CA LEU A 313 8.73 -19.35 8.43
C LEU A 313 8.72 -20.36 7.27
N ASN A 314 7.78 -20.24 6.33
CA ASN A 314 7.56 -21.20 5.24
C ASN A 314 8.00 -20.68 3.85
N ARG A 315 8.72 -19.57 3.77
CA ARG A 315 9.17 -18.95 2.51
C ARG A 315 10.50 -19.55 2.01
#